data_6e8ca8efd0090da6d619a7e8afafecb0
#
_entry.id   6e8ca8efd0090da6d619a7e8afafecb0
#
_cell.length_a   1.000
_cell.length_b   1.000
_cell.length_c   1.000
_cell.angle_alpha   90.00
_cell.angle_beta   90.00
_cell.angle_gamma   90.00
#
_symmetry.space_group_name_H-M   'P 1'
#
loop_
_entity.id
_entity.type
_entity.pdbx_description
1 polymer ?
#
loop_
_entity_poly.entity_id
_entity_poly.type
_entity_poly.pdbx_seq_one_letter_code
_entity_poly.pdbx_strand_id
1 'polypeptide(L)'
;MTRVQTCALPILRHAGGHGEWHLFDGSWQLILQLPASGQRPEAILQAIVRQLALPVAPLPPPPESIAIRHLMAQLPERLGTSAHQEGWLAALIGGSAEDAQWVARQLSRLTVPVNPPMPAPAPCRGGVERLAYPRGDTALLVFLPLPEGASLAALRVLAQFCEPPFFQRLRVEQQIGYVVSCRYQRVADRDGLLMALQSPDRRPGELLRCCKTFLRQLDPMDEATFRLLQQRLAAQARSRVPPKVRALDALRQEYNLPGVTPQAADALRVEEVVALWHEMTRRRRRWRVLFTTGS
;
A
#
# COMPACT_ATOMS: atom_id res chain seq x y z
N MET A 1 5.11 -10.44 16.61
CA MET A 1 5.73 -11.60 15.92
C MET A 1 4.95 -12.84 16.31
N THR A 2 4.32 -13.47 15.38
CA THR A 2 3.39 -14.57 15.63
C THR A 2 4.13 -15.90 15.78
N ARG A 3 3.52 -16.87 16.51
CA ARG A 3 4.03 -18.24 16.66
C ARG A 3 4.40 -18.93 15.33
N VAL A 4 3.81 -18.53 14.22
CA VAL A 4 4.14 -19.03 12.87
C VAL A 4 5.59 -18.72 12.48
N GLN A 5 6.11 -17.55 12.84
CA GLN A 5 7.51 -17.18 12.55
C GLN A 5 8.51 -18.03 13.36
N THR A 6 8.13 -18.44 14.57
CA THR A 6 9.04 -19.18 15.45
C THR A 6 9.07 -20.68 15.21
N CYS A 7 7.99 -21.30 14.72
CA CYS A 7 7.91 -22.76 14.59
C CYS A 7 7.79 -23.26 13.16
N ALA A 8 6.94 -22.68 12.33
CA ALA A 8 6.65 -23.26 11.00
C ALA A 8 7.61 -22.79 9.90
N LEU A 9 8.06 -21.54 9.91
CA LEU A 9 8.97 -21.03 8.89
C LEU A 9 10.37 -21.65 8.92
N PRO A 10 10.99 -21.93 10.08
CA PRO A 10 12.23 -22.71 10.12
C PRO A 10 12.09 -24.11 9.53
N ILE A 11 10.98 -24.82 9.79
CA ILE A 11 10.70 -26.15 9.23
C ILE A 11 10.56 -26.06 7.71
N LEU A 12 9.88 -25.04 7.19
CA LEU A 12 9.74 -24.80 5.75
C LEU A 12 11.12 -24.60 5.08
N ARG A 13 12.02 -23.83 5.70
CA ARG A 13 13.38 -23.64 5.20
C ARG A 13 14.19 -24.94 5.14
N HIS A 14 14.07 -25.79 6.15
CA HIS A 14 14.70 -27.12 6.16
C HIS A 14 14.22 -28.03 5.02
N ALA A 15 12.97 -27.87 4.61
CA ALA A 15 12.39 -28.59 3.48
C ALA A 15 12.66 -27.91 2.12
N GLY A 16 13.57 -26.93 2.04
CA GLY A 16 13.88 -26.20 0.82
C GLY A 16 12.87 -25.16 0.40
N GLY A 17 11.92 -24.82 1.27
CA GLY A 17 10.95 -23.76 1.06
C GLY A 17 11.36 -22.45 1.74
N HIS A 18 10.64 -21.39 1.41
CA HIS A 18 10.85 -20.06 2.01
C HIS A 18 9.52 -19.46 2.42
N GLY A 19 9.50 -18.76 3.54
CA GLY A 19 8.31 -18.07 4.03
C GLY A 19 8.65 -16.70 4.61
N GLU A 20 7.89 -15.70 4.22
CA GLU A 20 8.05 -14.33 4.68
C GLU A 20 6.71 -13.73 5.10
N TRP A 21 6.73 -12.97 6.19
CA TRP A 21 5.62 -12.12 6.59
C TRP A 21 5.91 -10.69 6.19
N HIS A 22 4.93 -10.07 5.54
CA HIS A 22 4.96 -8.67 5.20
C HIS A 22 3.72 -7.97 5.74
N LEU A 23 3.88 -6.77 6.26
CA LEU A 23 2.77 -5.86 6.48
C LEU A 23 2.75 -4.92 5.27
N PHE A 24 1.69 -5.03 4.46
CA PHE A 24 1.52 -4.22 3.27
C PHE A 24 0.11 -3.62 3.27
N ASP A 25 0.01 -2.31 3.14
CA ASP A 25 -1.25 -1.56 3.09
C ASP A 25 -2.21 -1.86 4.26
N GLY A 26 -1.66 -2.07 5.46
CA GLY A 26 -2.45 -2.40 6.64
C GLY A 26 -2.90 -3.86 6.74
N SER A 27 -2.55 -4.70 5.76
CA SER A 27 -2.88 -6.13 5.73
C SER A 27 -1.63 -6.97 5.93
N TRP A 28 -1.73 -8.00 6.76
CA TRP A 28 -0.67 -9.00 6.89
C TRP A 28 -0.67 -9.94 5.70
N GLN A 29 0.48 -10.14 5.09
CA GLN A 29 0.68 -11.05 3.97
C GLN A 29 1.69 -12.13 4.38
N LEU A 30 1.29 -13.38 4.22
CA LEU A 30 2.19 -14.53 4.31
C LEU A 30 2.49 -15.02 2.91
N ILE A 31 3.74 -14.92 2.49
CA ILE A 31 4.21 -15.42 1.22
C ILE A 31 4.97 -16.72 1.48
N LEU A 32 4.50 -17.80 0.88
CA LEU A 32 5.12 -19.11 0.99
C LEU A 32 5.63 -19.54 -0.38
N GLN A 33 6.91 -19.83 -0.44
CA GLN A 33 7.52 -20.51 -1.58
C GLN A 33 7.70 -21.97 -1.23
N LEU A 34 6.96 -22.84 -1.91
CA LEU A 34 7.04 -24.28 -1.71
C LEU A 34 8.10 -24.87 -2.64
N PRO A 35 8.82 -25.93 -2.22
CA PRO A 35 9.79 -26.59 -3.08
C PRO A 35 9.11 -27.24 -4.29
N ALA A 36 9.76 -27.16 -5.46
CA ALA A 36 9.27 -27.74 -6.71
C ALA A 36 9.43 -29.27 -6.78
N SER A 37 10.12 -29.88 -5.84
CA SER A 37 10.34 -31.31 -5.80
C SER A 37 9.07 -32.06 -5.36
N GLY A 38 8.60 -32.99 -6.14
CA GLY A 38 7.40 -33.83 -6.06
C GLY A 38 6.87 -34.36 -4.71
N GLN A 39 7.50 -34.03 -3.61
CA GLN A 39 6.97 -34.27 -2.27
C GLN A 39 6.25 -33.00 -1.79
N ARG A 40 4.92 -33.07 -1.76
CA ARG A 40 4.08 -32.05 -1.18
C ARG A 40 4.45 -31.89 0.29
N PRO A 41 4.82 -30.69 0.77
CA PRO A 41 5.18 -30.47 2.16
C PRO A 41 3.93 -30.42 3.04
N GLU A 42 3.16 -31.52 3.06
CA GLU A 42 1.84 -31.58 3.67
C GLU A 42 1.87 -31.26 5.16
N ALA A 43 2.83 -31.85 5.89
CA ALA A 43 3.01 -31.59 7.31
C ALA A 43 3.32 -30.11 7.61
N ILE A 44 4.07 -29.46 6.72
CA ILE A 44 4.46 -28.07 6.86
C ILE A 44 3.26 -27.16 6.62
N LEU A 45 2.53 -27.36 5.51
CA LEU A 45 1.35 -26.56 5.22
C LEU A 45 0.26 -26.76 6.27
N GLN A 46 0.05 -28.00 6.74
CA GLN A 46 -0.86 -28.27 7.85
C GLN A 46 -0.44 -27.56 9.14
N ALA A 47 0.86 -27.55 9.48
CA ALA A 47 1.35 -26.83 10.65
C ALA A 47 1.10 -25.31 10.52
N ILE A 48 1.31 -24.73 9.33
CA ILE A 48 1.04 -23.32 9.06
C ILE A 48 -0.46 -23.04 9.19
N VAL A 49 -1.32 -23.84 8.54
CA VAL A 49 -2.78 -23.69 8.59
C VAL A 49 -3.30 -23.80 10.03
N ARG A 50 -2.80 -24.74 10.82
CA ARG A 50 -3.14 -24.85 12.25
C ARG A 50 -2.77 -23.60 13.03
N GLN A 51 -1.61 -23.00 12.74
CA GLN A 51 -1.19 -21.77 13.42
C GLN A 51 -2.03 -20.54 12.97
N LEU A 52 -2.42 -20.47 11.70
CA LEU A 52 -3.30 -19.43 11.17
C LEU A 52 -4.73 -19.55 11.72
N ALA A 53 -5.19 -20.76 12.05
CA ALA A 53 -6.50 -21.01 12.62
C ALA A 53 -6.61 -20.60 14.11
N LEU A 54 -5.48 -20.41 14.79
CA LEU A 54 -5.50 -19.96 16.19
C LEU A 54 -5.89 -18.48 16.24
N PRO A 55 -6.79 -18.09 17.18
CA PRO A 55 -7.11 -16.68 17.36
C PRO A 55 -5.82 -15.91 17.67
N VAL A 56 -5.46 -15.04 16.78
CA VAL A 56 -4.36 -14.11 16.99
C VAL A 56 -4.95 -12.97 17.81
N ALA A 57 -4.65 -12.93 19.10
CA ALA A 57 -4.83 -11.71 19.84
C ALA A 57 -4.07 -10.60 19.08
N PRO A 58 -4.72 -9.50 18.68
CA PRO A 58 -4.03 -8.42 18.03
C PRO A 58 -2.90 -7.96 18.96
N LEU A 59 -1.67 -8.32 18.59
CA LEU A 59 -0.52 -7.73 19.27
C LEU A 59 -0.63 -6.23 19.02
N PRO A 60 -0.59 -5.41 20.06
CA PRO A 60 -0.48 -3.98 19.85
C PRO A 60 0.71 -3.76 18.92
N PRO A 61 0.57 -2.96 17.86
CA PRO A 61 1.69 -2.65 17.01
C PRO A 61 2.84 -2.19 17.89
N PRO A 62 4.09 -2.64 17.62
CA PRO A 62 5.23 -2.16 18.38
C PRO A 62 5.20 -0.63 18.36
N PRO A 63 5.50 0.04 19.47
CA PRO A 63 5.49 1.49 19.50
C PRO A 63 6.39 2.00 18.36
N GLU A 64 5.78 2.58 17.36
CA GLU A 64 6.50 3.08 16.20
C GLU A 64 7.53 4.09 16.64
N SER A 65 8.79 3.83 16.35
CA SER A 65 9.92 4.67 16.77
C SER A 65 9.94 6.04 16.09
N ILE A 66 9.15 6.20 15.03
CA ILE A 66 9.12 7.40 14.16
C ILE A 66 7.67 7.85 13.99
N ALA A 67 7.40 9.14 14.28
CA ALA A 67 6.06 9.71 14.27
C ALA A 67 5.30 9.50 12.94
N ILE A 68 6.00 9.60 11.79
CA ILE A 68 5.36 9.37 10.49
C ILE A 68 4.88 7.93 10.30
N ARG A 69 5.59 6.93 10.84
CA ARG A 69 5.15 5.53 10.79
C ARG A 69 3.91 5.31 11.64
N HIS A 70 3.82 5.98 12.77
CA HIS A 70 2.62 5.96 13.60
C HIS A 70 1.41 6.49 12.83
N LEU A 71 1.56 7.64 12.13
CA LEU A 71 0.49 8.17 11.27
C LEU A 71 0.11 7.21 10.14
N MET A 72 1.10 6.57 9.51
CA MET A 72 0.87 5.58 8.45
C MET A 72 0.08 4.37 8.96
N ALA A 73 0.40 3.86 10.14
CA ALA A 73 -0.31 2.73 10.74
C ALA A 73 -1.78 3.05 11.07
N GLN A 74 -2.07 4.31 11.39
CA GLN A 74 -3.43 4.78 11.73
C GLN A 74 -4.28 5.19 10.51
N LEU A 75 -3.63 5.42 9.36
CA LEU A 75 -4.30 5.95 8.17
C LEU A 75 -5.44 5.06 7.63
N PRO A 76 -5.30 3.70 7.54
CA PRO A 76 -6.38 2.84 7.05
C PRO A 76 -7.70 3.05 7.80
N GLU A 77 -7.66 2.99 9.13
CA GLU A 77 -8.83 3.17 9.98
C GLU A 77 -9.48 4.56 9.77
N ARG A 78 -8.65 5.59 9.60
CA ARG A 78 -9.11 6.98 9.45
C ARG A 78 -9.69 7.30 8.07
N LEU A 79 -9.39 6.49 7.07
CA LEU A 79 -10.03 6.60 5.74
C LEU A 79 -11.44 6.02 5.72
N GLY A 80 -11.87 5.34 6.78
CA GLY A 80 -13.15 4.66 6.83
C GLY A 80 -13.17 3.43 5.92
N THR A 81 -11.99 2.82 5.74
CA THR A 81 -11.92 1.51 5.09
C THR A 81 -12.78 0.54 5.90
N SER A 82 -13.53 -0.28 5.19
CA SER A 82 -14.40 -1.28 5.81
C SER A 82 -13.66 -2.02 6.90
N ALA A 83 -14.32 -2.18 8.04
CA ALA A 83 -13.80 -2.98 9.13
C ALA A 83 -13.15 -4.24 8.57
N HIS A 84 -11.99 -4.57 9.09
CA HIS A 84 -11.17 -5.70 8.66
C HIS A 84 -12.05 -6.82 8.15
N GLN A 85 -11.91 -7.13 6.86
CA GLN A 85 -12.59 -8.28 6.31
C GLN A 85 -12.04 -9.50 7.07
N GLU A 86 -12.88 -10.11 7.87
CA GLU A 86 -12.52 -11.35 8.53
C GLU A 86 -12.38 -12.42 7.46
N GLY A 87 -11.15 -12.71 7.07
CA GLY A 87 -10.89 -13.70 6.06
C GLY A 87 -9.46 -13.66 5.51
N TRP A 88 -9.13 -14.66 4.71
CA TRP A 88 -7.86 -14.77 4.02
C TRP A 88 -8.07 -14.64 2.52
N LEU A 89 -7.26 -13.84 1.86
CA LEU A 89 -7.11 -13.90 0.41
C LEU A 89 -5.93 -14.82 0.08
N ALA A 90 -6.15 -15.81 -0.76
CA ALA A 90 -5.14 -16.77 -1.13
C ALA A 90 -5.03 -16.92 -2.64
N ALA A 91 -3.81 -16.90 -3.16
CA ALA A 91 -3.50 -17.25 -4.54
C ALA A 91 -2.32 -18.20 -4.60
N LEU A 92 -2.36 -19.14 -5.53
CA LEU A 92 -1.26 -20.02 -5.87
C LEU A 92 -0.72 -19.65 -7.26
N ILE A 93 0.58 -19.38 -7.33
CA ILE A 93 1.26 -19.09 -8.60
C ILE A 93 2.24 -20.22 -8.92
N GLY A 94 2.05 -20.83 -10.08
CA GLY A 94 2.76 -22.06 -10.49
C GLY A 94 2.11 -23.30 -9.90
N GLY A 95 2.62 -24.46 -10.26
CA GLY A 95 2.03 -25.73 -9.89
C GLY A 95 0.92 -26.20 -10.85
N SER A 96 0.41 -27.37 -10.59
CA SER A 96 -0.67 -28.02 -11.36
C SER A 96 -2.05 -27.68 -10.78
N ALA A 97 -3.10 -28.03 -11.52
CA ALA A 97 -4.48 -27.93 -11.01
C ALA A 97 -4.68 -28.82 -9.77
N GLU A 98 -3.95 -29.93 -9.69
CA GLU A 98 -3.98 -30.82 -8.53
C GLU A 98 -3.34 -30.19 -7.30
N ASP A 99 -2.24 -29.42 -7.48
CA ASP A 99 -1.61 -28.65 -6.40
C ASP A 99 -2.55 -27.57 -5.89
N ALA A 100 -3.26 -26.87 -6.79
CA ALA A 100 -4.25 -25.88 -6.43
C ALA A 100 -5.39 -26.48 -5.60
N GLN A 101 -5.93 -27.64 -6.02
CA GLN A 101 -6.96 -28.35 -5.25
C GLN A 101 -6.45 -28.83 -3.90
N TRP A 102 -5.21 -29.29 -3.84
CA TRP A 102 -4.60 -29.72 -2.58
C TRP A 102 -4.44 -28.54 -1.62
N VAL A 103 -3.91 -27.37 -2.07
CA VAL A 103 -3.82 -26.15 -1.27
C VAL A 103 -5.21 -25.73 -0.79
N ALA A 104 -6.20 -25.70 -1.67
CA ALA A 104 -7.58 -25.33 -1.31
C ALA A 104 -8.15 -26.23 -0.20
N ARG A 105 -7.92 -27.56 -0.28
CA ARG A 105 -8.32 -28.50 0.78
C ARG A 105 -7.63 -28.22 2.13
N GLN A 106 -6.37 -27.76 2.12
CA GLN A 106 -5.71 -27.40 3.38
C GLN A 106 -6.27 -26.08 3.96
N LEU A 107 -6.52 -25.10 3.09
CA LEU A 107 -7.06 -23.81 3.49
C LEU A 107 -8.52 -23.88 3.96
N SER A 108 -9.31 -24.84 3.48
CA SER A 108 -10.71 -25.05 3.94
C SER A 108 -10.81 -25.47 5.43
N ARG A 109 -9.69 -25.81 6.05
CA ARG A 109 -9.60 -26.09 7.50
C ARG A 109 -9.47 -24.84 8.35
N LEU A 110 -9.31 -23.67 7.73
CA LEU A 110 -9.34 -22.39 8.45
C LEU A 110 -10.75 -22.10 8.95
N THR A 111 -10.85 -21.58 10.16
CA THR A 111 -12.13 -21.20 10.78
C THR A 111 -12.71 -19.91 10.21
N VAL A 112 -11.89 -19.14 9.51
CA VAL A 112 -12.29 -17.91 8.83
C VAL A 112 -12.42 -18.15 7.33
N PRO A 113 -13.33 -17.46 6.63
CA PRO A 113 -13.53 -17.68 5.20
C PRO A 113 -12.27 -17.39 4.40
N VAL A 114 -12.01 -18.22 3.40
CA VAL A 114 -10.96 -17.99 2.42
C VAL A 114 -11.60 -17.44 1.15
N ASN A 115 -11.01 -16.38 0.61
CA ASN A 115 -11.53 -15.67 -0.55
C ASN A 115 -13.00 -15.20 -0.38
N PRO A 116 -13.34 -14.51 0.72
CA PRO A 116 -14.67 -13.97 0.88
C PRO A 116 -14.95 -12.88 -0.17
N PRO A 117 -16.21 -12.66 -0.55
CA PRO A 117 -16.55 -11.57 -1.46
C PRO A 117 -16.10 -10.22 -0.91
N MET A 118 -15.43 -9.41 -1.75
CA MET A 118 -14.99 -8.10 -1.33
C MET A 118 -16.19 -7.18 -1.06
N PRO A 119 -16.23 -6.51 0.10
CA PRO A 119 -17.28 -5.54 0.37
C PRO A 119 -17.15 -4.33 -0.57
N ALA A 120 -18.27 -3.70 -0.87
CA ALA A 120 -18.26 -2.44 -1.60
C ALA A 120 -17.39 -1.39 -0.84
N PRO A 121 -16.55 -0.63 -1.54
CA PRO A 121 -15.72 0.37 -0.90
C PRO A 121 -16.57 1.42 -0.19
N ALA A 122 -16.35 1.62 1.10
CA ALA A 122 -17.03 2.65 1.87
C ALA A 122 -16.64 4.06 1.36
N PRO A 123 -17.47 5.10 1.50
CA PRO A 123 -17.12 6.45 1.11
C PRO A 123 -15.84 6.93 1.83
N CYS A 124 -14.91 7.51 1.08
CA CYS A 124 -13.69 8.04 1.69
C CYS A 124 -14.00 9.23 2.60
N ARG A 125 -13.67 9.11 3.86
CA ARG A 125 -13.83 10.20 4.84
C ARG A 125 -12.61 11.11 4.80
N GLY A 126 -12.76 12.31 4.27
CA GLY A 126 -11.76 13.36 4.40
C GLY A 126 -11.78 13.97 5.81
N GLY A 127 -10.83 14.85 6.06
CA GLY A 127 -10.76 15.60 7.33
C GLY A 127 -9.35 15.77 7.84
N VAL A 128 -9.24 16.56 8.92
CA VAL A 128 -7.98 16.86 9.59
C VAL A 128 -8.07 16.33 11.01
N GLU A 129 -7.09 15.54 11.42
CA GLU A 129 -7.11 14.91 12.75
C GLU A 129 -5.70 14.92 13.37
N ARG A 130 -5.68 15.26 14.66
CA ARG A 130 -4.49 15.16 15.49
C ARG A 130 -4.45 13.81 16.17
N LEU A 131 -3.32 13.11 16.06
CA LEU A 131 -3.08 11.86 16.78
C LEU A 131 -2.06 12.08 17.90
N ALA A 132 -2.33 11.48 19.04
CA ALA A 132 -1.39 11.50 20.17
C ALA A 132 -0.14 10.69 19.82
N TYR A 133 1.02 11.28 20.07
CA TYR A 133 2.31 10.61 19.92
C TYR A 133 3.26 11.09 21.03
N PRO A 134 3.87 10.18 21.80
CA PRO A 134 4.58 10.54 23.04
C PRO A 134 5.98 11.12 22.83
N ARG A 135 6.45 11.35 21.62
CA ARG A 135 7.83 11.79 21.34
C ARG A 135 7.93 12.88 20.29
N GLY A 136 8.60 13.91 20.65
CA GLY A 136 9.44 14.97 20.11
C GLY A 136 9.12 15.57 18.75
N ASP A 137 8.93 14.85 17.68
CA ASP A 137 8.85 15.41 16.33
C ASP A 137 7.43 15.64 15.86
N THR A 138 7.26 16.74 15.14
CA THR A 138 6.03 16.98 14.39
C THR A 138 6.04 16.16 13.11
N ALA A 139 5.02 15.32 12.91
CA ALA A 139 4.78 14.63 11.66
C ALA A 139 3.45 15.06 11.04
N LEU A 140 3.42 15.14 9.72
CA LEU A 140 2.24 15.41 8.92
C LEU A 140 2.14 14.38 7.80
N LEU A 141 0.94 13.86 7.61
CA LEU A 141 0.59 12.99 6.52
C LEU A 141 -0.65 13.55 5.83
N VAL A 142 -0.57 13.72 4.52
CA VAL A 142 -1.68 14.17 3.69
C VAL A 142 -1.93 13.12 2.62
N PHE A 143 -3.11 12.51 2.64
CA PHE A 143 -3.53 11.56 1.65
C PHE A 143 -4.63 12.16 0.77
N LEU A 144 -4.36 12.20 -0.52
CA LEU A 144 -5.30 12.63 -1.55
C LEU A 144 -5.83 11.37 -2.25
N PRO A 145 -7.05 10.92 -1.95
CA PRO A 145 -7.60 9.72 -2.56
C PRO A 145 -7.86 9.93 -4.04
N LEU A 146 -7.65 8.87 -4.82
CA LEU A 146 -8.04 8.81 -6.23
C LEU A 146 -9.57 9.00 -6.33
N PRO A 147 -10.08 9.93 -7.13
CA PRO A 147 -11.51 10.05 -7.38
C PRO A 147 -12.09 8.77 -8.01
N GLU A 148 -13.35 8.50 -7.71
CA GLU A 148 -14.05 7.37 -8.28
C GLU A 148 -14.12 7.49 -9.81
N GLY A 149 -13.84 6.39 -10.53
CA GLY A 149 -13.79 6.36 -11.98
C GLY A 149 -12.54 6.98 -12.61
N ALA A 150 -11.64 7.59 -11.82
CA ALA A 150 -10.41 8.16 -12.35
C ALA A 150 -9.35 7.08 -12.64
N SER A 151 -8.46 7.38 -13.58
CA SER A 151 -7.42 6.47 -14.04
C SER A 151 -6.31 6.26 -12.99
N LEU A 152 -6.07 5.00 -12.62
CA LEU A 152 -4.92 4.64 -11.79
C LEU A 152 -3.59 4.89 -12.52
N ALA A 153 -3.55 4.69 -13.84
CA ALA A 153 -2.37 5.00 -14.63
C ALA A 153 -2.03 6.49 -14.55
N ALA A 154 -3.05 7.38 -14.64
CA ALA A 154 -2.87 8.82 -14.46
C ALA A 154 -2.32 9.16 -13.07
N LEU A 155 -2.85 8.55 -12.01
CA LEU A 155 -2.35 8.74 -10.64
C LEU A 155 -0.89 8.30 -10.49
N ARG A 156 -0.50 7.19 -11.10
CA ARG A 156 0.88 6.68 -11.04
C ARG A 156 1.86 7.61 -11.74
N VAL A 157 1.49 8.12 -12.92
CA VAL A 157 2.29 9.13 -13.63
C VAL A 157 2.36 10.43 -12.82
N LEU A 158 1.23 10.90 -12.32
CA LEU A 158 1.16 12.09 -11.47
C LEU A 158 2.06 11.99 -10.23
N ALA A 159 2.04 10.85 -9.54
CA ALA A 159 2.87 10.63 -8.37
C ALA A 159 4.37 10.66 -8.71
N GLN A 160 4.78 10.02 -9.81
CA GLN A 160 6.17 10.08 -10.28
C GLN A 160 6.60 11.49 -10.69
N PHE A 161 5.69 12.27 -11.24
CA PHE A 161 5.93 13.68 -11.58
C PHE A 161 6.11 14.56 -10.33
N CYS A 162 5.28 14.36 -9.31
CA CYS A 162 5.30 15.16 -8.09
C CYS A 162 6.52 14.86 -7.19
N GLU A 163 7.02 13.63 -7.18
CA GLU A 163 8.03 13.18 -6.22
C GLU A 163 9.34 13.99 -6.26
N PRO A 164 10.02 14.16 -7.41
CA PRO A 164 11.29 14.90 -7.46
C PRO A 164 11.14 16.37 -7.06
N PRO A 165 10.22 17.17 -7.61
CA PRO A 165 10.09 18.57 -7.22
C PRO A 165 9.59 18.75 -5.78
N PHE A 166 8.81 17.83 -5.22
CA PHE A 166 8.41 17.85 -3.82
C PHE A 166 9.63 17.69 -2.91
N PHE A 167 10.47 16.70 -3.20
CA PHE A 167 11.69 16.47 -2.44
C PHE A 167 12.66 17.65 -2.57
N GLN A 168 12.90 18.11 -3.80
CA GLN A 168 13.81 19.22 -4.07
C GLN A 168 13.39 20.49 -3.30
N ARG A 169 12.14 20.92 -3.44
CA ARG A 169 11.65 22.16 -2.81
C ARG A 169 11.60 22.07 -1.28
N LEU A 170 11.13 20.95 -0.73
CA LEU A 170 10.90 20.86 0.70
C LEU A 170 12.09 20.34 1.48
N ARG A 171 12.83 19.37 0.93
CA ARG A 171 13.97 18.77 1.62
C ARG A 171 15.25 19.56 1.39
N VAL A 172 15.51 19.94 0.13
CA VAL A 172 16.81 20.55 -0.25
C VAL A 172 16.74 22.08 -0.05
N GLU A 173 15.75 22.78 -0.62
CA GLU A 173 15.69 24.22 -0.60
C GLU A 173 15.16 24.77 0.75
N GLN A 174 14.07 24.18 1.29
CA GLN A 174 13.44 24.67 2.52
C GLN A 174 13.90 23.98 3.79
N GLN A 175 14.65 22.89 3.66
CA GLN A 175 15.19 22.09 4.78
C GLN A 175 14.14 21.77 5.85
N ILE A 176 12.92 21.40 5.41
CA ILE A 176 11.76 21.20 6.27
C ILE A 176 11.99 20.18 7.39
N GLY A 177 12.77 19.13 7.11
CA GLY A 177 13.03 18.05 8.05
C GLY A 177 13.67 16.85 7.39
N TYR A 178 13.71 15.70 8.06
CA TYR A 178 14.39 14.52 7.54
C TYR A 178 13.47 13.49 6.86
N VAL A 179 12.16 13.59 7.03
CA VAL A 179 11.19 12.84 6.21
C VAL A 179 10.48 13.83 5.30
N VAL A 180 10.68 13.68 4.00
CA VAL A 180 9.99 14.42 2.94
C VAL A 180 9.71 13.43 1.82
N SER A 181 8.45 13.09 1.58
CA SER A 181 8.04 12.11 0.58
C SER A 181 6.71 12.51 -0.06
N CYS A 182 6.63 12.38 -1.38
CA CYS A 182 5.40 12.49 -2.15
C CYS A 182 5.36 11.31 -3.11
N ARG A 183 4.37 10.41 -2.98
CA ARG A 183 4.35 9.18 -3.76
C ARG A 183 2.94 8.64 -3.93
N TYR A 184 2.77 7.79 -4.92
CA TYR A 184 1.62 6.89 -4.95
C TYR A 184 1.63 5.98 -3.72
N GLN A 185 0.49 5.84 -3.10
CA GLN A 185 0.28 4.88 -2.03
C GLN A 185 -1.12 4.29 -2.13
N ARG A 186 -1.19 2.96 -2.06
CA ARG A 186 -2.43 2.27 -1.77
C ARG A 186 -2.53 2.09 -0.27
N VAL A 187 -3.68 2.45 0.29
CA VAL A 187 -3.99 2.30 1.71
C VAL A 187 -5.29 1.53 1.81
N ALA A 188 -5.19 0.28 2.26
CA ALA A 188 -6.28 -0.68 2.24
C ALA A 188 -6.90 -0.83 0.83
N ASP A 189 -8.13 -0.42 0.63
CA ASP A 189 -8.86 -0.49 -0.64
C ASP A 189 -8.74 0.78 -1.50
N ARG A 190 -7.92 1.77 -1.08
CA ARG A 190 -7.87 3.10 -1.70
C ARG A 190 -6.52 3.43 -2.27
N ASP A 191 -6.52 3.83 -3.52
CA ASP A 191 -5.37 4.42 -4.19
C ASP A 191 -5.34 5.93 -3.95
N GLY A 192 -4.15 6.51 -3.85
CA GLY A 192 -4.02 7.94 -3.64
C GLY A 192 -2.60 8.45 -3.75
N LEU A 193 -2.48 9.78 -3.73
CA LEU A 193 -1.20 10.47 -3.58
C LEU A 193 -0.96 10.75 -2.09
N LEU A 194 0.15 10.27 -1.58
CA LEU A 194 0.56 10.44 -0.20
C LEU A 194 1.70 11.43 -0.10
N MET A 195 1.52 12.47 0.70
CA MET A 195 2.57 13.39 1.10
C MET A 195 2.86 13.19 2.59
N ALA A 196 4.13 13.00 2.94
CA ALA A 196 4.59 12.75 4.29
C ALA A 196 5.75 13.67 4.63
N LEU A 197 5.62 14.39 5.75
CA LEU A 197 6.63 15.31 6.27
C LEU A 197 6.87 15.01 7.75
N GLN A 198 8.14 15.03 8.19
CA GLN A 198 8.48 14.98 9.62
C GLN A 198 9.62 15.97 9.89
N SER A 199 9.43 16.79 10.90
CA SER A 199 10.33 17.89 11.24
C SER A 199 10.46 18.03 12.75
N PRO A 200 11.68 18.28 13.27
CA PRO A 200 11.87 18.62 14.67
C PRO A 200 11.38 20.03 15.02
N ASP A 201 11.43 20.97 14.05
CA ASP A 201 11.31 22.40 14.32
C ASP A 201 10.00 23.04 13.82
N ARG A 202 9.28 22.38 12.91
CA ARG A 202 8.11 22.96 12.25
C ARG A 202 6.81 22.52 12.91
N ARG A 203 5.86 23.45 13.00
CA ARG A 203 4.51 23.16 13.48
C ARG A 203 3.65 22.49 12.39
N PRO A 204 2.63 21.68 12.74
CA PRO A 204 1.79 20.99 11.77
C PRO A 204 1.15 21.92 10.73
N GLY A 205 0.71 23.11 11.16
CA GLY A 205 0.14 24.12 10.27
C GLY A 205 1.11 24.66 9.23
N GLU A 206 2.40 24.74 9.56
CA GLU A 206 3.47 25.15 8.62
C GLU A 206 3.73 24.03 7.62
N LEU A 207 3.85 22.78 8.08
CA LEU A 207 4.02 21.62 7.22
C LEU A 207 2.85 21.48 6.23
N LEU A 208 1.62 21.66 6.71
CA LEU A 208 0.43 21.63 5.85
C LEU A 208 0.42 22.78 4.84
N ARG A 209 0.90 23.96 5.24
CA ARG A 209 1.05 25.10 4.33
C ARG A 209 2.08 24.79 3.23
N CYS A 210 3.21 24.15 3.56
CA CYS A 210 4.20 23.73 2.58
C CYS A 210 3.58 22.77 1.54
N CYS A 211 2.84 21.74 1.97
CA CYS A 211 2.12 20.86 1.05
C CYS A 211 1.15 21.62 0.15
N LYS A 212 0.31 22.50 0.73
CA LYS A 212 -0.65 23.30 -0.04
C LYS A 212 0.01 24.26 -1.01
N THR A 213 1.15 24.84 -0.64
CA THR A 213 1.92 25.74 -1.50
C THR A 213 2.55 24.99 -2.65
N PHE A 214 3.16 23.83 -2.37
CA PHE A 214 3.68 22.93 -3.41
C PHE A 214 2.59 22.59 -4.44
N LEU A 215 1.43 22.12 -3.98
CA LEU A 215 0.31 21.76 -4.86
C LEU A 215 -0.20 22.92 -5.73
N ARG A 216 -0.07 24.18 -5.27
CA ARG A 216 -0.48 25.36 -6.05
C ARG A 216 0.58 25.83 -7.04
N GLN A 217 1.85 25.60 -6.72
CA GLN A 217 3.01 26.11 -7.45
C GLN A 217 3.72 25.02 -8.28
N LEU A 218 3.14 23.84 -8.37
CA LEU A 218 3.68 22.80 -9.24
C LEU A 218 3.49 23.24 -10.70
N ASP A 219 4.61 23.27 -11.42
CA ASP A 219 4.60 23.61 -12.83
C ASP A 219 3.77 22.61 -13.64
N PRO A 220 3.12 23.02 -14.72
CA PRO A 220 2.40 22.12 -15.60
C PRO A 220 3.34 21.04 -16.15
N MET A 221 2.83 19.82 -16.27
CA MET A 221 3.56 18.73 -16.93
C MET A 221 3.65 19.00 -18.43
N ASP A 222 4.87 19.10 -18.96
CA ASP A 222 5.07 19.18 -20.41
C ASP A 222 4.95 17.80 -21.08
N GLU A 223 4.75 17.81 -22.38
CA GLU A 223 4.55 16.60 -23.18
C GLU A 223 5.77 15.66 -23.17
N ALA A 224 6.99 16.19 -23.11
CA ALA A 224 8.21 15.40 -23.10
C ALA A 224 8.35 14.63 -21.78
N THR A 225 8.13 15.32 -20.67
CA THR A 225 8.10 14.73 -19.32
C THR A 225 6.99 13.68 -19.21
N PHE A 226 5.79 14.00 -19.71
CA PHE A 226 4.68 13.05 -19.72
C PHE A 226 5.05 11.76 -20.45
N ARG A 227 5.56 11.85 -21.69
CA ARG A 227 5.95 10.69 -22.49
C ARG A 227 7.01 9.84 -21.81
N LEU A 228 8.01 10.46 -21.19
CA LEU A 228 9.03 9.75 -20.43
C LEU A 228 8.43 8.95 -19.27
N LEU A 229 7.53 9.56 -18.49
CA LEU A 229 6.89 8.92 -17.36
C LEU A 229 5.91 7.83 -17.80
N GLN A 230 5.17 8.04 -18.88
CA GLN A 230 4.29 7.05 -19.49
C GLN A 230 5.08 5.81 -19.93
N GLN A 231 6.19 6.00 -20.65
CA GLN A 231 7.06 4.90 -21.09
C GLN A 231 7.63 4.11 -19.90
N ARG A 232 8.06 4.80 -18.83
CA ARG A 232 8.52 4.16 -17.60
C ARG A 232 7.41 3.32 -16.95
N LEU A 233 6.20 3.85 -16.87
CA LEU A 233 5.07 3.14 -16.31
C LEU A 233 4.72 1.90 -17.14
N ALA A 234 4.69 2.03 -18.47
CA ALA A 234 4.43 0.91 -19.39
C ALA A 234 5.55 -0.16 -19.31
N ALA A 235 6.80 0.26 -19.21
CA ALA A 235 7.92 -0.66 -19.02
C ALA A 235 7.83 -1.41 -17.68
N GLN A 236 7.46 -0.73 -16.60
CA GLN A 236 7.22 -1.34 -15.30
C GLN A 236 6.08 -2.38 -15.38
N ALA A 237 4.98 -2.05 -16.08
CA ALA A 237 3.85 -2.97 -16.26
C ALA A 237 4.20 -4.19 -17.14
N ARG A 238 5.17 -4.07 -18.07
CA ARG A 238 5.67 -5.18 -18.93
C ARG A 238 6.80 -5.98 -18.29
N SER A 239 7.45 -5.45 -17.24
CA SER A 239 8.60 -6.10 -16.66
C SER A 239 8.26 -7.49 -16.11
N ARG A 240 9.20 -8.43 -16.21
CA ARG A 240 9.06 -9.73 -15.55
C ARG A 240 9.06 -9.54 -14.04
N VAL A 241 7.88 -9.58 -13.49
CA VAL A 241 7.65 -9.41 -12.06
C VAL A 241 8.08 -10.67 -11.33
N PRO A 242 8.76 -10.58 -10.18
CA PRO A 242 9.07 -11.74 -9.36
C PRO A 242 7.80 -12.54 -9.03
N PRO A 243 7.89 -13.87 -8.85
CA PRO A 243 6.73 -14.74 -8.59
C PRO A 243 5.80 -14.23 -7.49
N LYS A 244 6.35 -13.67 -6.42
CA LYS A 244 5.57 -13.09 -5.32
C LYS A 244 4.72 -11.88 -5.74
N VAL A 245 5.23 -11.03 -6.62
CA VAL A 245 4.47 -9.86 -7.12
C VAL A 245 3.40 -10.31 -8.08
N ARG A 246 3.68 -11.35 -8.91
CA ARG A 246 2.64 -11.99 -9.76
C ARG A 246 1.51 -12.58 -8.95
N ALA A 247 1.81 -13.19 -7.80
CA ALA A 247 0.78 -13.70 -6.89
C ALA A 247 -0.13 -12.59 -6.38
N LEU A 248 0.45 -11.45 -5.99
CA LEU A 248 -0.32 -10.27 -5.56
C LEU A 248 -1.14 -9.67 -6.69
N ASP A 249 -0.58 -9.60 -7.89
CA ASP A 249 -1.30 -9.08 -9.07
C ASP A 249 -2.43 -10.02 -9.49
N ALA A 250 -2.25 -11.34 -9.39
CA ALA A 250 -3.31 -12.30 -9.63
C ALA A 250 -4.47 -12.14 -8.64
N LEU A 251 -4.17 -11.99 -7.34
CA LEU A 251 -5.20 -11.68 -6.34
C LEU A 251 -5.93 -10.37 -6.66
N ARG A 252 -5.21 -9.33 -7.08
CA ARG A 252 -5.81 -8.06 -7.48
C ARG A 252 -6.75 -8.20 -8.66
N GLN A 253 -6.35 -8.95 -9.69
CA GLN A 253 -7.19 -9.18 -10.88
C GLN A 253 -8.45 -9.97 -10.55
N GLU A 254 -8.34 -11.05 -9.77
CA GLU A 254 -9.47 -11.88 -9.38
C GLU A 254 -10.51 -11.12 -8.55
N TYR A 255 -10.06 -10.19 -7.72
CA TYR A 255 -10.93 -9.35 -6.88
C TYR A 255 -11.19 -7.95 -7.46
N ASN A 256 -10.96 -7.74 -8.77
CA ASN A 256 -11.09 -6.44 -9.44
C ASN A 256 -10.33 -5.31 -8.72
N LEU A 257 -9.25 -5.64 -8.05
CA LEU A 257 -8.40 -4.62 -7.43
C LEU A 257 -7.61 -3.90 -8.51
N PRO A 258 -7.61 -2.56 -8.51
CA PRO A 258 -7.02 -1.81 -9.60
C PRO A 258 -5.52 -2.09 -9.75
N GLY A 259 -5.11 -2.41 -10.96
CA GLY A 259 -3.73 -2.52 -11.39
C GLY A 259 -3.52 -1.71 -12.67
N VAL A 260 -2.29 -1.28 -12.94
CA VAL A 260 -1.97 -0.63 -14.22
C VAL A 260 -1.54 -1.71 -15.19
N THR A 261 -2.33 -1.91 -16.24
CA THR A 261 -1.95 -2.77 -17.37
C THR A 261 -1.05 -2.01 -18.36
N PRO A 262 -0.21 -2.72 -19.16
CA PRO A 262 0.55 -2.06 -20.23
C PRO A 262 -0.33 -1.26 -21.17
N GLN A 263 -1.49 -1.79 -21.54
CA GLN A 263 -2.45 -1.13 -22.43
C GLN A 263 -2.99 0.16 -21.81
N ALA A 264 -3.34 0.15 -20.51
CA ALA A 264 -3.80 1.34 -19.82
C ALA A 264 -2.70 2.41 -19.71
N ALA A 265 -1.43 2.00 -19.56
CA ALA A 265 -0.32 2.92 -19.57
C ALA A 265 -0.08 3.53 -20.95
N ASP A 266 -0.12 2.71 -22.02
CA ASP A 266 0.08 3.16 -23.40
C ASP A 266 -1.06 4.07 -23.91
N ALA A 267 -2.29 3.81 -23.50
CA ALA A 267 -3.47 4.58 -23.87
C ALA A 267 -3.63 5.91 -23.12
N LEU A 268 -2.86 6.12 -22.03
CA LEU A 268 -2.97 7.32 -21.20
C LEU A 268 -2.61 8.58 -21.97
N ARG A 269 -3.36 9.66 -21.73
CA ARG A 269 -3.12 10.98 -22.33
C ARG A 269 -2.76 12.00 -21.25
N VAL A 270 -1.99 13.02 -21.63
CA VAL A 270 -1.54 14.07 -20.69
C VAL A 270 -2.71 14.83 -20.08
N GLU A 271 -3.78 15.05 -20.87
CA GLU A 271 -4.98 15.76 -20.41
C GLU A 271 -5.67 15.01 -19.25
N GLU A 272 -5.61 13.68 -19.23
CA GLU A 272 -6.17 12.87 -18.13
C GLU A 272 -5.39 13.08 -16.83
N VAL A 273 -4.06 13.19 -16.93
CA VAL A 273 -3.20 13.46 -15.75
C VAL A 273 -3.44 14.87 -15.23
N VAL A 274 -3.55 15.86 -16.12
CA VAL A 274 -3.84 17.25 -15.77
C VAL A 274 -5.24 17.39 -15.16
N ALA A 275 -6.23 16.75 -15.75
CA ALA A 275 -7.61 16.74 -15.22
C ALA A 275 -7.65 16.12 -13.82
N LEU A 276 -6.97 14.98 -13.63
CA LEU A 276 -6.86 14.32 -12.33
C LEU A 276 -6.20 15.23 -11.29
N TRP A 277 -5.11 15.89 -11.66
CA TRP A 277 -4.44 16.86 -10.78
C TRP A 277 -5.37 17.95 -10.30
N HIS A 278 -6.10 18.58 -11.22
CA HIS A 278 -7.06 19.61 -10.90
C HIS A 278 -8.19 19.11 -10.01
N GLU A 279 -8.71 17.91 -10.27
CA GLU A 279 -9.76 17.33 -9.45
C GLU A 279 -9.28 17.05 -8.03
N MET A 280 -8.12 16.39 -7.86
CA MET A 280 -7.57 16.04 -6.56
C MET A 280 -7.22 17.28 -5.73
N THR A 281 -6.68 18.34 -6.36
CA THR A 281 -6.27 19.55 -5.66
C THR A 281 -7.43 20.48 -5.30
N ARG A 282 -8.50 20.51 -6.09
CA ARG A 282 -9.72 21.31 -5.81
C ARG A 282 -10.56 20.72 -4.69
N ARG A 283 -10.67 19.39 -4.61
CA ARG A 283 -11.56 18.70 -3.66
C ARG A 283 -10.91 18.48 -2.29
N ARG A 284 -10.38 19.55 -1.67
CA ARG A 284 -9.67 19.49 -0.38
C ARG A 284 -10.48 18.86 0.75
N ARG A 285 -11.82 18.89 0.70
CA ARG A 285 -12.69 18.21 1.68
C ARG A 285 -12.55 16.68 1.65
N ARG A 286 -12.00 16.12 0.59
CA ARG A 286 -11.71 14.68 0.48
C ARG A 286 -10.32 14.30 0.97
N TRP A 287 -9.45 15.27 1.24
CA TRP A 287 -8.12 14.99 1.76
C TRP A 287 -8.21 14.46 3.18
N ARG A 288 -7.46 13.42 3.46
CA ARG A 288 -7.22 12.99 4.83
C ARG A 288 -5.89 13.54 5.30
N VAL A 289 -5.93 14.32 6.37
CA VAL A 289 -4.75 14.95 6.96
C VAL A 289 -4.62 14.42 8.39
N LEU A 290 -3.52 13.74 8.66
CA LEU A 290 -3.17 13.28 10.00
C LEU A 290 -1.89 14.01 10.45
N PHE A 291 -1.83 14.38 11.72
CA PHE A 291 -0.62 14.98 12.25
C PHE A 291 -0.39 14.63 13.71
N THR A 292 0.89 14.64 14.11
CA THR A 292 1.30 14.65 15.51
C THR A 292 1.84 16.04 15.85
N THR A 293 1.81 16.40 17.12
CA THR A 293 2.56 17.56 17.63
C THR A 293 3.73 17.02 18.43
N GLY A 294 4.91 17.60 18.22
CA GLY A 294 5.99 17.49 19.19
C GLY A 294 5.51 18.00 20.56
N SER A 295 5.90 17.34 21.60
CA SER A 295 5.74 17.80 22.98
C SER A 295 6.72 18.92 23.27
#